data_ab0c50eb6e031918b50219e0c8daf221
#
_entry.id   ab0c50eb6e031918b50219e0c8daf221
#
_cell.length_a   1.000
_cell.length_b   1.000
_cell.length_c   1.000
_cell.angle_alpha   90.00
_cell.angle_beta   90.00
_cell.angle_gamma   90.00
#
_symmetry.space_group_name_H-M   'P 1'
#
loop_
_entity.id
_entity.type
_entity.pdbx_description
1 polymer ?
#
loop_
_entity_poly.entity_id
_entity_poly.type
_entity_poly.pdbx_seq_one_letter_code
_entity_poly.pdbx_strand_id
1 'polypeptide(L)'
;GFETTMPAVAAAIKDRLARNVDNLFFLVNHKRIVPALYALFGSGRVKIDGLLLPGHVSAIIGSKPYEPVLSKYDVPGVVTGFSKDQMLRGINILLKLIVNDKFEVINAYPEVVREEGNKKAQALIDSYFEVGGAFWRGFGFIPDSAMVLKKEFSDLDAETQFPVEEPNVSPPPGCRCADVVLGAADPPSCPLFGKTCTLQNPVGPCMVSSEGTCAAWLRYGGATLNG
;
A
#
# COMPACT_ATOMS: atom_id res chain seq x y z
N GLY A 1 7.11 4.67 1.31
CA GLY A 1 6.01 4.99 0.40
C GLY A 1 5.66 3.84 -0.51
N PHE A 2 4.67 4.03 -1.36
CA PHE A 2 4.32 3.11 -2.45
C PHE A 2 4.83 3.66 -3.79
N GLU A 3 4.40 3.08 -4.90
CA GLU A 3 4.80 3.47 -6.25
C GLU A 3 4.56 4.96 -6.57
N THR A 4 3.63 5.59 -5.87
CA THR A 4 3.29 7.02 -6.06
C THR A 4 4.44 7.99 -5.81
N THR A 5 5.31 7.68 -4.82
CA THR A 5 6.43 8.57 -4.41
C THR A 5 7.73 8.26 -5.14
N MET A 6 7.84 7.10 -5.77
CA MET A 6 9.04 6.68 -6.50
C MET A 6 9.50 7.66 -7.60
N PRO A 7 8.59 8.20 -8.46
CA PRO A 7 9.01 9.13 -9.50
C PRO A 7 9.68 10.39 -8.97
N ALA A 8 9.20 10.92 -7.83
CA ALA A 8 9.77 12.10 -7.21
C ALA A 8 11.17 11.82 -6.65
N VAL A 9 11.35 10.66 -6.01
CA VAL A 9 12.68 10.24 -5.52
C VAL A 9 13.64 9.96 -6.67
N ALA A 10 13.19 9.29 -7.74
CA ALA A 10 13.99 9.08 -8.95
C ALA A 10 14.42 10.40 -9.60
N ALA A 11 13.53 11.40 -9.64
CA ALA A 11 13.85 12.74 -10.13
C ALA A 11 14.88 13.45 -9.22
N ALA A 12 14.76 13.30 -7.90
CA ALA A 12 15.72 13.86 -6.95
C ALA A 12 17.11 13.21 -7.10
N ILE A 13 17.18 11.88 -7.31
CA ILE A 13 18.44 11.18 -7.62
C ILE A 13 19.05 11.72 -8.89
N LYS A 14 18.25 11.85 -9.96
CA LYS A 14 18.71 12.41 -11.24
C LYS A 14 19.30 13.82 -11.06
N ASP A 15 18.61 14.70 -10.32
CA ASP A 15 19.04 16.06 -10.09
C ASP A 15 20.32 16.13 -9.23
N ARG A 16 20.41 15.29 -8.19
CA ARG A 16 21.61 15.14 -7.36
C ARG A 16 22.85 14.79 -8.20
N LEU A 17 22.71 13.78 -9.08
CA LEU A 17 23.79 13.33 -9.94
C LEU A 17 24.18 14.42 -10.96
N ALA A 18 23.22 15.10 -11.56
CA ALA A 18 23.46 16.16 -12.53
C ALA A 18 24.17 17.40 -11.94
N ARG A 19 23.93 17.67 -10.64
CA ARG A 19 24.53 18.80 -9.93
C ARG A 19 25.76 18.43 -9.11
N ASN A 20 26.19 17.17 -9.11
CA ASN A 20 27.29 16.66 -8.29
C ASN A 20 27.15 17.02 -6.80
N VAL A 21 25.93 16.88 -6.26
CA VAL A 21 25.68 17.06 -4.83
C VAL A 21 26.16 15.82 -4.09
N ASP A 22 27.02 15.93 -3.10
CA ASP A 22 27.68 14.82 -2.40
C ASP A 22 27.10 14.49 -1.01
N ASN A 23 26.33 15.41 -0.41
CA ASN A 23 25.80 15.32 0.94
C ASN A 23 24.28 14.97 1.00
N LEU A 24 23.70 14.42 -0.07
CA LEU A 24 22.31 13.96 -0.11
C LEU A 24 22.28 12.45 -0.33
N PHE A 25 21.65 11.72 0.59
CA PHE A 25 21.47 10.28 0.55
C PHE A 25 19.98 9.95 0.60
N PHE A 26 19.62 8.74 0.17
CA PHE A 26 18.24 8.31 0.07
C PHE A 26 18.00 7.06 0.92
N LEU A 27 17.13 7.16 1.92
CA LEU A 27 16.60 6.01 2.65
C LEU A 27 15.41 5.46 1.86
N VAL A 28 15.65 4.42 1.08
CA VAL A 28 14.66 3.85 0.18
C VAL A 28 13.86 2.77 0.88
N ASN A 29 12.58 3.03 1.10
CA ASN A 29 11.63 2.06 1.68
C ASN A 29 10.32 2.07 0.90
N HIS A 30 10.42 1.91 -0.43
CA HIS A 30 9.26 1.89 -1.32
C HIS A 30 8.70 0.47 -1.44
N LYS A 31 7.39 0.36 -1.23
CA LYS A 31 6.64 -0.90 -1.34
C LYS A 31 5.90 -0.96 -2.67
N ARG A 32 5.70 -2.19 -3.15
CA ARG A 32 4.93 -2.50 -4.36
C ARG A 32 3.63 -3.17 -3.97
N ILE A 33 2.51 -2.65 -4.49
CA ILE A 33 1.18 -3.11 -4.09
C ILE A 33 0.83 -4.51 -4.65
N VAL A 34 1.15 -4.79 -5.90
CA VAL A 34 0.71 -6.04 -6.56
C VAL A 34 1.28 -7.30 -5.89
N PRO A 35 2.60 -7.40 -5.57
CA PRO A 35 3.12 -8.53 -4.80
C PRO A 35 2.51 -8.67 -3.41
N ALA A 36 2.17 -7.55 -2.76
CA ALA A 36 1.47 -7.57 -1.48
C ALA A 36 0.06 -8.15 -1.59
N LEU A 37 -0.67 -7.87 -2.69
CA LEU A 37 -1.98 -8.49 -2.95
C LEU A 37 -1.85 -10.01 -3.16
N TYR A 38 -0.81 -10.48 -3.88
CA TYR A 38 -0.54 -11.92 -4.00
C TYR A 38 -0.29 -12.58 -2.64
N ALA A 39 0.50 -11.95 -1.77
CA ALA A 39 0.76 -12.46 -0.43
C ALA A 39 -0.49 -12.42 0.45
N LEU A 40 -1.28 -11.34 0.34
CA LEU A 40 -2.53 -11.15 1.06
C LEU A 40 -3.51 -12.29 0.75
N PHE A 41 -3.90 -12.44 -0.50
CA PHE A 41 -4.87 -13.47 -0.92
C PHE A 41 -4.30 -14.88 -0.85
N GLY A 42 -3.01 -15.07 -1.15
CA GLY A 42 -2.32 -16.36 -1.02
C GLY A 42 -2.24 -16.90 0.40
N SER A 43 -2.44 -16.04 1.42
CA SER A 43 -2.48 -16.47 2.83
C SER A 43 -3.67 -17.39 3.17
N GLY A 44 -4.73 -17.39 2.35
CA GLY A 44 -5.99 -18.09 2.60
C GLY A 44 -6.80 -17.56 3.81
N ARG A 45 -6.35 -16.47 4.44
CA ARG A 45 -6.96 -15.89 5.65
C ARG A 45 -7.84 -14.67 5.36
N VAL A 46 -7.82 -14.17 4.14
CA VAL A 46 -8.53 -12.96 3.74
C VAL A 46 -10.04 -13.18 3.72
N LYS A 47 -10.78 -12.26 4.31
CA LYS A 47 -12.25 -12.20 4.29
C LYS A 47 -12.69 -10.86 3.71
N ILE A 48 -12.43 -10.69 2.43
CA ILE A 48 -12.72 -9.46 1.67
C ILE A 48 -13.39 -9.89 0.36
N ASP A 49 -14.53 -9.31 0.05
CA ASP A 49 -15.34 -9.63 -1.12
C ASP A 49 -14.96 -8.82 -2.36
N GLY A 50 -14.18 -7.75 -2.20
CA GLY A 50 -13.72 -6.90 -3.30
C GLY A 50 -12.81 -5.78 -2.84
N LEU A 51 -12.15 -5.09 -3.78
CA LEU A 51 -11.17 -4.05 -3.50
C LEU A 51 -11.50 -2.72 -4.19
N LEU A 52 -11.39 -1.64 -3.43
CA LEU A 52 -11.19 -0.31 -4.00
C LEU A 52 -9.68 -0.10 -4.17
N LEU A 53 -9.24 -0.05 -5.40
CA LEU A 53 -7.83 0.05 -5.77
C LEU A 53 -7.37 1.52 -5.78
N PRO A 54 -6.16 1.82 -5.27
CA PRO A 54 -5.71 3.18 -5.05
C PRO A 54 -5.39 3.90 -6.38
N GLY A 55 -6.16 4.93 -6.73
CA GLY A 55 -6.02 5.66 -7.97
C GLY A 55 -4.65 6.32 -8.16
N HIS A 56 -4.03 6.82 -7.08
CA HIS A 56 -2.69 7.44 -7.18
C HIS A 56 -1.59 6.41 -7.51
N VAL A 57 -1.63 5.21 -6.95
CA VAL A 57 -0.73 4.11 -7.33
C VAL A 57 -0.99 3.71 -8.79
N SER A 58 -2.27 3.55 -9.13
CA SER A 58 -2.70 3.16 -10.47
C SER A 58 -2.34 4.20 -11.53
N ALA A 59 -2.22 5.48 -11.18
CA ALA A 59 -1.72 6.51 -12.09
C ALA A 59 -0.27 6.23 -12.54
N ILE A 60 0.53 5.58 -11.69
CA ILE A 60 1.91 5.20 -12.01
C ILE A 60 1.96 3.85 -12.72
N ILE A 61 1.38 2.79 -12.11
CA ILE A 61 1.54 1.42 -12.61
C ILE A 61 0.48 1.01 -13.64
N GLY A 62 -0.65 1.69 -13.69
CA GLY A 62 -1.83 1.33 -14.51
C GLY A 62 -2.87 0.52 -13.76
N SER A 63 -3.99 0.25 -14.42
CA SER A 63 -5.03 -0.66 -13.92
C SER A 63 -4.75 -2.11 -14.27
N LYS A 64 -4.13 -2.39 -15.40
CA LYS A 64 -3.84 -3.73 -15.91
C LYS A 64 -3.02 -4.64 -14.98
N PRO A 65 -2.00 -4.16 -14.22
CA PRO A 65 -1.22 -5.02 -13.31
C PRO A 65 -2.03 -5.69 -12.20
N TYR A 66 -3.24 -5.22 -11.89
CA TYR A 66 -4.11 -5.85 -10.90
C TYR A 66 -4.87 -7.06 -11.44
N GLU A 67 -5.11 -7.12 -12.76
CA GLU A 67 -5.93 -8.17 -13.39
C GLU A 67 -5.42 -9.59 -13.07
N PRO A 68 -4.12 -9.91 -13.22
CA PRO A 68 -3.65 -11.28 -12.98
C PRO A 68 -3.85 -11.75 -11.53
N VAL A 69 -3.65 -10.87 -10.53
CA VAL A 69 -3.80 -11.23 -9.13
C VAL A 69 -5.27 -11.35 -8.74
N LEU A 70 -6.13 -10.42 -9.15
CA LEU A 70 -7.53 -10.42 -8.76
C LEU A 70 -8.31 -11.53 -9.47
N SER A 71 -8.03 -11.78 -10.75
CA SER A 71 -8.60 -12.92 -11.48
C SER A 71 -8.19 -14.27 -10.89
N LYS A 72 -6.93 -14.40 -10.42
CA LYS A 72 -6.46 -15.66 -9.79
C LYS A 72 -7.24 -16.02 -8.53
N TYR A 73 -7.74 -15.05 -7.80
CA TYR A 73 -8.40 -15.25 -6.51
C TYR A 73 -9.91 -14.94 -6.55
N ASP A 74 -10.48 -14.74 -7.73
CA ASP A 74 -11.91 -14.44 -7.94
C ASP A 74 -12.37 -13.23 -7.10
N VAL A 75 -11.59 -12.14 -7.12
CA VAL A 75 -11.87 -10.91 -6.37
C VAL A 75 -12.07 -9.76 -7.34
N PRO A 76 -13.21 -9.05 -7.33
CA PRO A 76 -13.40 -7.86 -8.14
C PRO A 76 -12.61 -6.67 -7.58
N GLY A 77 -12.15 -5.79 -8.48
CA GLY A 77 -11.42 -4.56 -8.11
C GLY A 77 -11.89 -3.35 -8.87
N VAL A 78 -11.97 -2.20 -8.21
CA VAL A 78 -12.32 -0.93 -8.85
C VAL A 78 -11.26 0.11 -8.53
N VAL A 79 -10.56 0.59 -9.56
CA VAL A 79 -9.65 1.73 -9.42
C VAL A 79 -10.46 3.01 -9.27
N THR A 80 -10.26 3.77 -8.20
CA THR A 80 -11.00 4.99 -7.92
C THR A 80 -10.09 6.13 -7.44
N GLY A 81 -10.54 7.37 -7.65
CA GLY A 81 -9.95 8.56 -7.02
C GLY A 81 -10.42 8.72 -5.58
N PHE A 82 -10.03 9.82 -4.95
CA PHE A 82 -10.21 10.05 -3.51
C PHE A 82 -11.28 11.10 -3.18
N SER A 83 -11.90 11.74 -4.20
CA SER A 83 -13.03 12.64 -3.93
C SER A 83 -14.27 11.84 -3.49
N LYS A 84 -15.19 12.48 -2.77
CA LYS A 84 -16.41 11.85 -2.29
C LYS A 84 -17.19 11.18 -3.44
N ASP A 85 -17.34 11.86 -4.57
CA ASP A 85 -18.11 11.36 -5.71
C ASP A 85 -17.40 10.18 -6.40
N GLN A 86 -16.06 10.25 -6.52
CA GLN A 86 -15.26 9.16 -7.07
C GLN A 86 -15.34 7.91 -6.19
N MET A 87 -15.25 8.06 -4.87
CA MET A 87 -15.37 6.95 -3.92
C MET A 87 -16.77 6.32 -3.98
N LEU A 88 -17.83 7.12 -3.94
CA LEU A 88 -19.21 6.61 -4.05
C LEU A 88 -19.47 5.90 -5.38
N ARG A 89 -18.95 6.44 -6.48
CA ARG A 89 -18.99 5.78 -7.79
C ARG A 89 -18.26 4.46 -7.78
N GLY A 90 -17.03 4.42 -7.21
CA GLY A 90 -16.24 3.20 -7.08
C GLY A 90 -16.94 2.13 -6.27
N ILE A 91 -17.51 2.49 -5.12
CA ILE A 91 -18.30 1.59 -4.26
C ILE A 91 -19.50 1.02 -5.02
N ASN A 92 -20.27 1.86 -5.72
CA ASN A 92 -21.44 1.41 -6.48
C ASN A 92 -21.04 0.41 -7.57
N ILE A 93 -19.95 0.66 -8.30
CA ILE A 93 -19.44 -0.28 -9.32
C ILE A 93 -19.02 -1.59 -8.65
N LEU A 94 -18.25 -1.52 -7.56
CA LEU A 94 -17.77 -2.70 -6.84
C LEU A 94 -18.92 -3.59 -6.34
N LEU A 95 -19.94 -2.97 -5.73
CA LEU A 95 -21.14 -3.70 -5.28
C LEU A 95 -21.87 -4.38 -6.44
N LYS A 96 -21.96 -3.74 -7.61
CA LYS A 96 -22.54 -4.36 -8.80
C LYS A 96 -21.73 -5.55 -9.30
N LEU A 97 -20.41 -5.48 -9.24
CA LEU A 97 -19.55 -6.62 -9.59
C LEU A 97 -19.80 -7.79 -8.63
N ILE A 98 -19.79 -7.54 -7.34
CA ILE A 98 -20.00 -8.55 -6.29
C ILE A 98 -21.38 -9.25 -6.46
N VAL A 99 -22.45 -8.47 -6.59
CA VAL A 99 -23.81 -9.00 -6.69
C VAL A 99 -24.04 -9.82 -7.98
N ASN A 100 -23.27 -9.55 -9.04
CA ASN A 100 -23.36 -10.26 -10.32
C ASN A 100 -22.26 -11.31 -10.52
N ASP A 101 -21.49 -11.67 -9.47
CA ASP A 101 -20.40 -12.64 -9.50
C ASP A 101 -19.39 -12.34 -10.63
N LYS A 102 -19.05 -11.06 -10.83
CA LYS A 102 -18.08 -10.62 -11.83
C LYS A 102 -16.75 -10.26 -11.20
N PHE A 103 -15.72 -10.99 -11.57
CA PHE A 103 -14.36 -10.84 -11.02
C PHE A 103 -13.44 -10.07 -11.98
N GLU A 104 -13.80 -8.81 -12.23
CA GLU A 104 -13.14 -7.92 -13.17
C GLU A 104 -12.42 -6.78 -12.44
N VAL A 105 -11.44 -6.17 -13.12
CA VAL A 105 -10.84 -4.90 -12.71
C VAL A 105 -11.45 -3.77 -13.53
N ILE A 106 -12.16 -2.86 -12.89
CA ILE A 106 -12.77 -1.70 -13.54
C ILE A 106 -11.99 -0.43 -13.19
N ASN A 107 -11.59 0.31 -14.20
CA ASN A 107 -11.03 1.64 -13.99
C ASN A 107 -12.15 2.69 -13.96
N ALA A 108 -12.52 3.14 -12.76
CA ALA A 108 -13.50 4.20 -12.53
C ALA A 108 -12.86 5.61 -12.44
N TYR A 109 -11.56 5.72 -12.73
CA TYR A 109 -10.78 6.97 -12.70
C TYR A 109 -9.99 7.20 -14.00
N PRO A 110 -10.65 7.10 -15.19
CA PRO A 110 -9.99 7.10 -16.50
C PRO A 110 -9.34 8.45 -16.86
N GLU A 111 -9.76 9.54 -16.25
CA GLU A 111 -9.19 10.87 -16.44
C GLU A 111 -7.75 10.98 -15.96
N VAL A 112 -7.32 10.12 -15.04
CA VAL A 112 -5.95 10.10 -14.49
C VAL A 112 -5.25 8.77 -14.75
N VAL A 113 -5.99 7.65 -14.66
CA VAL A 113 -5.41 6.30 -14.73
C VAL A 113 -5.60 5.72 -16.13
N ARG A 114 -4.49 5.28 -16.72
CA ARG A 114 -4.44 4.52 -17.96
C ARG A 114 -4.20 3.05 -17.66
N GLU A 115 -4.55 2.15 -18.55
CA GLU A 115 -4.32 0.71 -18.39
C GLU A 115 -2.85 0.39 -18.12
N GLU A 116 -1.93 0.96 -18.90
CA GLU A 116 -0.48 0.75 -18.81
C GLU A 116 0.23 1.73 -17.85
N GLY A 117 -0.49 2.62 -17.20
CA GLY A 117 0.04 3.64 -16.31
C GLY A 117 0.84 4.76 -17.00
N ASN A 118 1.71 5.39 -16.24
CA ASN A 118 2.57 6.47 -16.71
C ASN A 118 3.95 5.93 -17.15
N LYS A 119 4.11 5.65 -18.44
CA LYS A 119 5.36 5.09 -19.00
C LYS A 119 6.60 5.95 -18.74
N LYS A 120 6.44 7.30 -18.69
CA LYS A 120 7.57 8.19 -18.37
C LYS A 120 8.02 8.05 -16.92
N ALA A 121 7.05 7.95 -16.02
CA ALA A 121 7.34 7.73 -14.60
C ALA A 121 7.98 6.35 -14.38
N GLN A 122 7.43 5.30 -15.01
CA GLN A 122 7.98 3.94 -14.95
C GLN A 122 9.43 3.91 -15.46
N ALA A 123 9.70 4.47 -16.64
CA ALA A 123 11.07 4.53 -17.19
C ALA A 123 12.05 5.29 -16.29
N LEU A 124 11.58 6.37 -15.63
CA LEU A 124 12.40 7.12 -14.68
C LEU A 124 12.71 6.27 -13.42
N ILE A 125 11.71 5.55 -12.89
CA ILE A 125 11.89 4.61 -11.77
C ILE A 125 12.90 3.54 -12.17
N ASP A 126 12.71 2.90 -13.31
CA ASP A 126 13.55 1.83 -13.83
C ASP A 126 15.00 2.26 -14.09
N SER A 127 15.27 3.58 -14.22
CA SER A 127 16.63 4.08 -14.36
C SER A 127 17.45 3.94 -13.08
N TYR A 128 16.84 4.00 -11.91
CA TYR A 128 17.53 4.06 -10.61
C TYR A 128 17.22 2.92 -9.67
N PHE A 129 16.07 2.28 -9.84
CA PHE A 129 15.58 1.24 -8.94
C PHE A 129 15.48 -0.11 -9.63
N GLU A 130 15.59 -1.16 -8.83
CA GLU A 130 15.29 -2.54 -9.21
C GLU A 130 14.36 -3.19 -8.19
N VAL A 131 13.77 -4.32 -8.58
CA VAL A 131 12.84 -5.07 -7.75
C VAL A 131 13.60 -5.80 -6.64
N GLY A 132 13.13 -5.65 -5.41
CA GLY A 132 13.62 -6.33 -4.22
C GLY A 132 12.49 -6.83 -3.32
N GLY A 133 12.85 -7.59 -2.30
CA GLY A 133 11.91 -7.99 -1.26
C GLY A 133 11.88 -7.00 -0.09
N ALA A 134 10.82 -7.06 0.71
CA ALA A 134 10.74 -6.27 1.94
C ALA A 134 9.96 -6.96 3.04
N PHE A 135 10.27 -6.58 4.28
CA PHE A 135 9.42 -6.90 5.42
C PHE A 135 8.19 -5.98 5.47
N TRP A 136 7.04 -6.60 5.61
CA TRP A 136 5.76 -5.94 5.79
C TRP A 136 5.24 -6.22 7.19
N ARG A 137 4.87 -5.17 7.89
CA ARG A 137 4.36 -5.30 9.25
C ARG A 137 3.06 -6.10 9.27
N GLY A 138 3.05 -7.22 10.00
CA GLY A 138 1.92 -8.14 10.07
C GLY A 138 1.93 -9.27 9.02
N PHE A 139 2.75 -9.18 7.96
CA PHE A 139 2.84 -10.20 6.89
C PHE A 139 4.21 -10.88 6.80
N GLY A 140 5.24 -10.32 7.46
CA GLY A 140 6.60 -10.83 7.33
C GLY A 140 7.28 -10.39 6.03
N PHE A 141 8.25 -11.17 5.58
CA PHE A 141 8.98 -10.92 4.34
C PHE A 141 8.16 -11.32 3.11
N ILE A 142 7.99 -10.37 2.18
CA ILE A 142 7.31 -10.61 0.89
C ILE A 142 8.34 -10.39 -0.23
N PRO A 143 8.66 -11.42 -1.03
CA PRO A 143 9.52 -11.28 -2.20
C PRO A 143 8.95 -10.29 -3.21
N ASP A 144 9.80 -9.63 -3.98
CA ASP A 144 9.44 -8.72 -5.08
C ASP A 144 8.52 -7.55 -4.69
N SER A 145 8.38 -7.27 -3.39
CA SER A 145 7.42 -6.31 -2.85
C SER A 145 8.01 -4.94 -2.52
N ALA A 146 9.25 -4.70 -2.90
CA ALA A 146 9.93 -3.43 -2.74
C ALA A 146 10.63 -2.99 -4.03
N MET A 147 10.96 -1.70 -4.08
CA MET A 147 11.97 -1.18 -5.00
C MET A 147 13.16 -0.74 -4.17
N VAL A 148 14.33 -1.19 -4.57
CA VAL A 148 15.63 -0.86 -3.97
C VAL A 148 16.49 -0.12 -4.98
N LEU A 149 17.48 0.65 -4.52
CA LEU A 149 18.45 1.27 -5.44
C LEU A 149 19.24 0.19 -6.18
N LYS A 150 19.48 0.40 -7.47
CA LYS A 150 20.38 -0.46 -8.22
C LYS A 150 21.79 -0.38 -7.63
N LYS A 151 22.54 -1.47 -7.74
CA LYS A 151 23.89 -1.60 -7.19
C LYS A 151 24.83 -0.46 -7.60
N GLU A 152 24.71 0.05 -8.81
CA GLU A 152 25.50 1.17 -9.31
C GLU A 152 25.25 2.51 -8.57
N PHE A 153 24.17 2.61 -7.79
CA PHE A 153 23.82 3.75 -6.97
C PHE A 153 23.92 3.48 -5.47
N SER A 154 24.60 2.42 -5.05
CA SER A 154 24.76 2.04 -3.63
C SER A 154 25.39 3.14 -2.79
N ASP A 155 26.24 4.01 -3.39
CA ASP A 155 26.83 5.15 -2.71
C ASP A 155 25.80 6.24 -2.34
N LEU A 156 24.60 6.17 -2.90
CA LEU A 156 23.48 7.08 -2.58
C LEU A 156 22.57 6.51 -1.48
N ASP A 157 22.73 5.23 -1.15
CA ASP A 157 21.87 4.54 -0.20
C ASP A 157 22.24 4.88 1.24
N ALA A 158 21.28 5.48 1.96
CA ALA A 158 21.49 5.89 3.35
C ALA A 158 21.69 4.69 4.29
N GLU A 159 21.08 3.54 4.03
CA GLU A 159 21.28 2.33 4.85
C GLU A 159 22.73 1.80 4.71
N THR A 160 23.28 1.88 3.51
CA THR A 160 24.67 1.48 3.25
C THR A 160 25.68 2.47 3.83
N GLN A 161 25.40 3.78 3.71
CA GLN A 161 26.32 4.82 4.16
C GLN A 161 26.28 5.05 5.69
N PHE A 162 25.13 4.85 6.30
CA PHE A 162 24.87 5.09 7.74
C PHE A 162 24.17 3.86 8.35
N PRO A 163 24.86 2.72 8.44
CA PRO A 163 24.23 1.51 8.97
C PRO A 163 23.80 1.70 10.42
N VAL A 164 22.54 1.36 10.69
CA VAL A 164 21.96 1.36 12.04
C VAL A 164 21.51 -0.05 12.39
N GLU A 165 21.65 -0.42 13.65
CA GLU A 165 21.09 -1.69 14.11
C GLU A 165 19.56 -1.62 14.04
N GLU A 166 18.95 -2.54 13.31
CA GLU A 166 17.49 -2.66 13.28
C GLU A 166 16.99 -3.09 14.67
N PRO A 167 16.10 -2.31 15.29
CA PRO A 167 15.52 -2.72 16.56
C PRO A 167 14.66 -3.98 16.32
N ASN A 168 14.85 -5.00 17.15
CA ASN A 168 14.00 -6.19 17.12
C ASN A 168 12.59 -5.84 17.62
N VAL A 169 11.73 -5.36 16.72
CA VAL A 169 10.38 -4.91 17.05
C VAL A 169 9.40 -6.06 16.85
N SER A 170 9.13 -6.79 17.90
CA SER A 170 8.02 -7.75 17.93
C SER A 170 6.67 -7.00 17.86
N PRO A 171 5.63 -7.59 17.23
CA PRO A 171 4.28 -7.05 17.31
C PRO A 171 3.87 -6.85 18.78
N PRO A 172 3.21 -5.73 19.13
CA PRO A 172 2.78 -5.48 20.49
C PRO A 172 1.89 -6.62 21.02
N PRO A 173 2.14 -7.15 22.23
CA PRO A 173 1.34 -8.23 22.79
C PRO A 173 -0.16 -7.90 22.78
N GLY A 174 -0.99 -8.83 22.28
CA GLY A 174 -2.44 -8.66 22.20
C GLY A 174 -2.94 -7.82 21.03
N CYS A 175 -2.06 -7.21 20.23
CA CYS A 175 -2.47 -6.46 19.04
C CYS A 175 -2.95 -7.41 17.93
N ARG A 176 -4.15 -7.13 17.36
CA ARG A 176 -4.76 -7.90 16.27
C ARG A 176 -4.67 -7.17 14.90
N CYS A 177 -3.70 -6.27 14.74
CA CYS A 177 -3.58 -5.47 13.52
C CYS A 177 -3.50 -6.33 12.24
N ALA A 178 -2.78 -7.45 12.27
CA ALA A 178 -2.68 -8.36 11.13
C ALA A 178 -4.06 -8.93 10.73
N ASP A 179 -4.84 -9.41 11.72
CA ASP A 179 -6.18 -9.93 11.46
C ASP A 179 -7.14 -8.86 10.94
N VAL A 180 -7.03 -7.64 11.46
CA VAL A 180 -7.83 -6.49 11.03
C VAL A 180 -7.53 -6.12 9.57
N VAL A 181 -6.25 -6.09 9.19
CA VAL A 181 -5.85 -5.80 7.79
C VAL A 181 -6.32 -6.89 6.83
N LEU A 182 -6.38 -8.14 7.28
CA LEU A 182 -6.90 -9.28 6.53
C LEU A 182 -8.43 -9.32 6.44
N GLY A 183 -9.14 -8.40 7.09
CA GLY A 183 -10.60 -8.50 7.22
C GLY A 183 -11.10 -9.68 8.08
N ALA A 184 -10.19 -10.35 8.77
CA ALA A 184 -10.50 -11.50 9.64
C ALA A 184 -10.96 -11.10 11.04
N ALA A 185 -10.85 -9.82 11.39
CA ALA A 185 -11.31 -9.25 12.65
C ALA A 185 -11.68 -7.77 12.50
N ASP A 186 -12.70 -7.34 13.21
CA ASP A 186 -13.05 -5.92 13.31
C ASP A 186 -12.19 -5.21 14.36
N PRO A 187 -11.85 -3.92 14.19
CA PRO A 187 -11.07 -3.16 15.15
C PRO A 187 -11.56 -3.25 16.61
N PRO A 188 -12.87 -3.15 16.91
CA PRO A 188 -13.37 -3.28 18.28
C PRO A 188 -13.14 -4.65 18.94
N SER A 189 -12.89 -5.70 18.15
CA SER A 189 -12.57 -7.04 18.67
C SER A 189 -11.13 -7.16 19.21
N CYS A 190 -10.29 -6.17 18.95
CA CYS A 190 -8.94 -6.10 19.48
C CYS A 190 -8.98 -5.67 20.97
N PRO A 191 -8.38 -6.43 21.92
CA PRO A 191 -8.43 -6.09 23.33
C PRO A 191 -7.79 -4.75 23.69
N LEU A 192 -6.90 -4.24 22.84
CA LEU A 192 -6.23 -2.95 23.03
C LEU A 192 -7.02 -1.77 22.47
N PHE A 193 -7.97 -2.02 21.56
CA PHE A 193 -8.66 -0.96 20.81
C PHE A 193 -9.48 -0.03 21.71
N GLY A 194 -9.26 1.28 21.58
CA GLY A 194 -9.96 2.31 22.35
C GLY A 194 -9.62 2.35 23.86
N LYS A 195 -8.72 1.49 24.32
CA LYS A 195 -8.25 1.40 25.71
C LYS A 195 -6.78 1.81 25.80
N THR A 196 -5.88 0.83 25.68
CA THR A 196 -4.43 1.06 25.66
C THR A 196 -3.97 1.64 24.31
N CYS A 197 -4.62 1.23 23.21
CA CYS A 197 -4.33 1.68 21.85
C CYS A 197 -5.36 2.70 21.40
N THR A 198 -4.99 3.98 21.39
CA THR A 198 -5.83 5.12 21.04
C THR A 198 -5.13 6.00 20.01
N LEU A 199 -5.82 7.02 19.48
CA LEU A 199 -5.22 8.00 18.57
C LEU A 199 -4.10 8.82 19.22
N GLN A 200 -4.17 9.04 20.54
CA GLN A 200 -3.16 9.77 21.31
C GLN A 200 -2.01 8.88 21.76
N ASN A 201 -2.29 7.58 21.96
CA ASN A 201 -1.31 6.57 22.35
C ASN A 201 -1.39 5.36 21.43
N PRO A 202 -0.93 5.47 20.16
CA PRO A 202 -1.02 4.38 19.20
C PRO A 202 -0.02 3.27 19.54
N VAL A 203 -0.53 2.04 19.72
CA VAL A 203 0.28 0.84 20.03
C VAL A 203 0.48 0.00 18.77
N GLY A 204 -0.62 -0.35 18.09
CA GLY A 204 -0.56 -1.13 16.86
C GLY A 204 -0.40 -0.27 15.61
N PRO A 205 0.23 -0.80 14.54
CA PRO A 205 0.50 -0.05 13.30
C PRO A 205 -0.74 0.51 12.63
N CYS A 206 -1.89 -0.15 12.72
CA CYS A 206 -3.17 0.35 12.18
C CYS A 206 -3.70 1.57 12.94
N MET A 207 -3.17 1.88 14.13
CA MET A 207 -3.53 3.08 14.90
C MET A 207 -2.50 4.19 14.72
N VAL A 208 -1.23 3.84 14.43
CA VAL A 208 -0.15 4.81 14.17
C VAL A 208 -0.43 5.62 12.90
N SER A 209 -0.85 4.95 11.84
CA SER A 209 -1.20 5.63 10.59
C SER A 209 -2.57 6.29 10.71
N SER A 210 -2.68 7.54 10.26
CA SER A 210 -3.96 8.25 10.15
C SER A 210 -4.95 7.58 9.18
N GLU A 211 -4.42 6.82 8.23
CA GLU A 211 -5.16 6.06 7.22
C GLU A 211 -5.36 4.59 7.61
N GLY A 212 -4.84 4.19 8.78
CA GLY A 212 -4.96 2.82 9.27
C GLY A 212 -6.40 2.49 9.68
N THR A 213 -6.80 1.24 9.47
CA THR A 213 -8.18 0.76 9.72
C THR A 213 -8.64 1.05 11.15
N CYS A 214 -7.80 0.78 12.16
CA CYS A 214 -8.15 1.07 13.54
C CYS A 214 -8.29 2.58 13.81
N ALA A 215 -7.40 3.40 13.25
CA ALA A 215 -7.48 4.85 13.41
C ALA A 215 -8.74 5.44 12.75
N ALA A 216 -9.06 4.98 11.54
CA ALA A 216 -10.26 5.38 10.83
C ALA A 216 -11.54 4.94 11.58
N TRP A 217 -11.55 3.71 12.08
CA TRP A 217 -12.68 3.21 12.86
C TRP A 217 -12.91 4.01 14.15
N LEU A 218 -11.85 4.34 14.89
CA LEU A 218 -11.98 5.11 16.13
C LEU A 218 -12.42 6.55 15.88
N ARG A 219 -12.06 7.13 14.73
CA ARG A 219 -12.50 8.49 14.36
C ARG A 219 -13.93 8.57 13.86
N TYR A 220 -14.35 7.58 13.08
CA TYR A 220 -15.57 7.68 12.27
C TYR A 220 -16.57 6.56 12.53
N GLY A 221 -16.16 5.41 13.05
CA GLY A 221 -17.00 4.22 13.23
C GLY A 221 -17.99 4.33 14.40
N GLY A 222 -17.74 5.20 15.38
CA GLY A 222 -18.61 5.39 16.54
C GLY A 222 -19.92 6.15 16.26
N ALA A 223 -20.05 6.79 15.09
CA ALA A 223 -21.25 7.56 14.73
C ALA A 223 -22.38 6.72 14.10
N THR A 224 -22.10 5.47 13.74
CA THR A 224 -23.04 4.64 12.97
C THR A 224 -23.66 3.48 13.74
N LEU A 225 -23.26 3.24 14.99
CA LEU A 225 -23.79 2.12 15.79
C LEU A 225 -24.82 2.53 16.85
N ASN A 226 -25.21 3.80 16.91
CA ASN A 226 -26.24 4.33 17.81
C ASN A 226 -27.41 4.99 17.04
N GLY A 227 -27.70 4.53 15.83
CA GLY A 227 -28.83 4.92 15.02
C GLY A 227 -29.83 3.78 14.88
#